data_0d01f714fc44b84e05bb9aec55085834
#
_entry.id   0d01f714fc44b84e05bb9aec55085834
#
_cell.length_a   1.000
_cell.length_b   1.000
_cell.length_c   1.000
_cell.angle_alpha   90.00
_cell.angle_beta   90.00
_cell.angle_gamma   90.00
#
_symmetry.space_group_name_H-M   'P 1'
#
loop_
_entity.id
_entity.type
_entity.pdbx_description
1 polymer ?
#
loop_
_entity_poly.entity_id
_entity_poly.type
_entity_poly.pdbx_seq_one_letter_code
_entity_poly.pdbx_strand_id
1 'polypeptide(L)'
;MAEEKKKVADFSLEALMNPTMSRVTKTTDGLCACIYGLGGLGKTPVAANMERPFYLAFGKSGVSGLNNVPIQPIMSWSEFKKFNKTFCNPKNFDVLHEKFQTLILDELEVLYSYCEKYVANTEGVNKIKEGNGGFGLWKDLKDEWESEILKIIGSGFCVIFILHALKDDSGKFFPVGDGKRMLPIILNHSDIIGCVKGNGVDENGRSIHSSLVLVDCDYCFARTRNEYFDPVIEDFTAENFVKAYYNAIERQEKADGVQGITNEERNAMFETEKRDFEDVMNEIQEIGAEVVEKYGSKEKITEVVESILGKGALVSQCTSRQQEAVEIILD
;
A
#
# COMPACT_ATOMS: atom_id res chain seq x y z
N MET A 1 -10.31 -31.40 1.78
CA MET A 1 -10.14 -30.14 1.04
C MET A 1 -8.88 -30.32 0.23
N ALA A 2 -8.97 -30.19 -1.09
CA ALA A 2 -7.79 -30.27 -1.96
C ALA A 2 -6.94 -29.03 -1.66
N GLU A 3 -5.68 -29.22 -1.27
CA GLU A 3 -4.69 -28.14 -1.27
C GLU A 3 -4.58 -27.63 -2.71
N GLU A 4 -5.11 -26.44 -2.97
CA GLU A 4 -4.80 -25.72 -4.22
C GLU A 4 -3.30 -25.46 -4.21
N LYS A 5 -2.59 -26.17 -5.09
CA LYS A 5 -1.17 -25.91 -5.32
C LYS A 5 -1.02 -24.47 -5.80
N LYS A 6 -0.35 -23.63 -5.03
CA LYS A 6 0.06 -22.28 -5.43
C LYS A 6 0.83 -22.37 -6.76
N LYS A 7 0.50 -21.52 -7.70
CA LYS A 7 1.13 -21.51 -9.02
C LYS A 7 2.55 -20.95 -8.95
N VAL A 8 3.51 -21.68 -9.45
CA VAL A 8 4.82 -21.10 -9.82
C VAL A 8 4.57 -20.16 -11.00
N ALA A 9 5.25 -19.00 -11.04
CA ALA A 9 5.14 -18.08 -12.15
C ALA A 9 5.60 -18.79 -13.45
N ASP A 10 4.71 -18.87 -14.44
CA ASP A 10 4.96 -19.50 -15.73
C ASP A 10 5.21 -18.42 -16.78
N PHE A 11 6.45 -18.33 -17.27
CA PHE A 11 6.87 -17.42 -18.33
C PHE A 11 7.09 -18.12 -19.66
N SER A 12 6.54 -19.33 -19.83
CA SER A 12 6.57 -20.02 -21.11
C SER A 12 5.89 -19.20 -22.22
N LEU A 13 6.29 -19.43 -23.45
CA LEU A 13 5.66 -18.74 -24.60
C LEU A 13 4.15 -18.96 -24.63
N GLU A 14 3.68 -20.14 -24.26
CA GLU A 14 2.25 -20.47 -24.20
C GLU A 14 1.53 -19.63 -23.14
N ALA A 15 2.10 -19.48 -21.94
CA ALA A 15 1.56 -18.65 -20.87
C ALA A 15 1.54 -17.16 -21.26
N LEU A 16 2.61 -16.67 -21.91
CA LEU A 16 2.69 -15.28 -22.38
C LEU A 16 1.73 -14.98 -23.52
N MET A 17 1.37 -15.98 -24.34
CA MET A 17 0.36 -15.83 -25.41
C MET A 17 -1.07 -15.87 -24.87
N ASN A 18 -1.29 -16.38 -23.66
CA ASN A 18 -2.60 -16.50 -23.00
C ASN A 18 -2.60 -15.80 -21.62
N PRO A 19 -2.36 -14.48 -21.55
CA PRO A 19 -2.26 -13.77 -20.29
C PRO A 19 -3.61 -13.72 -19.56
N THR A 20 -3.56 -13.68 -18.25
CA THR A 20 -4.75 -13.42 -17.43
C THR A 20 -5.21 -11.96 -17.64
N MET A 21 -6.50 -11.80 -17.94
CA MET A 21 -7.08 -10.47 -18.13
C MET A 21 -7.38 -9.80 -16.79
N SER A 22 -7.02 -8.52 -16.65
CA SER A 22 -7.34 -7.72 -15.47
C SER A 22 -8.85 -7.53 -15.31
N ARG A 23 -9.31 -7.47 -14.06
CA ARG A 23 -10.71 -7.20 -13.70
C ARG A 23 -10.78 -6.28 -12.50
N VAL A 24 -11.83 -5.46 -12.41
CA VAL A 24 -12.07 -4.60 -11.25
C VAL A 24 -12.45 -5.42 -10.02
N THR A 25 -12.09 -4.96 -8.84
CA THR A 25 -12.45 -5.62 -7.58
C THR A 25 -13.81 -5.13 -7.10
N LYS A 26 -14.70 -6.06 -6.76
CA LYS A 26 -16.10 -5.77 -6.32
C LYS A 26 -16.23 -5.41 -4.84
N THR A 27 -15.16 -5.44 -4.07
CA THR A 27 -15.17 -5.14 -2.65
C THR A 27 -14.26 -3.95 -2.35
N THR A 28 -14.44 -3.32 -1.19
CA THR A 28 -13.52 -2.28 -0.71
C THR A 28 -12.20 -2.85 -0.20
N ASP A 29 -12.05 -4.18 -0.13
CA ASP A 29 -10.81 -4.80 0.28
C ASP A 29 -9.67 -4.46 -0.69
N GLY A 30 -8.56 -4.01 -0.11
CA GLY A 30 -7.42 -3.52 -0.86
C GLY A 30 -7.63 -2.15 -1.51
N LEU A 31 -8.76 -1.47 -1.28
CA LEU A 31 -8.94 -0.07 -1.66
C LEU A 31 -8.03 0.81 -0.81
N CYS A 32 -7.32 1.72 -1.43
CA CYS A 32 -6.53 2.75 -0.75
C CYS A 32 -7.11 4.13 -1.04
N ALA A 33 -7.54 4.85 -0.01
CA ALA A 33 -8.06 6.20 -0.14
C ALA A 33 -7.27 7.21 0.71
N CYS A 34 -6.92 8.34 0.11
CA CYS A 34 -6.38 9.51 0.78
C CYS A 34 -7.48 10.56 0.88
N ILE A 35 -7.96 10.83 2.07
CA ILE A 35 -9.01 11.82 2.34
C ILE A 35 -8.38 12.97 3.12
N TYR A 36 -8.44 14.17 2.56
CA TYR A 36 -7.83 15.34 3.17
C TYR A 36 -8.77 16.54 3.16
N GLY A 37 -8.51 17.52 4.02
CA GLY A 37 -9.33 18.72 4.14
C GLY A 37 -9.02 19.49 5.43
N LEU A 38 -9.62 20.67 5.59
CA LEU A 38 -9.46 21.46 6.79
C LEU A 38 -9.97 20.71 8.04
N GLY A 39 -9.51 21.12 9.22
CA GLY A 39 -9.98 20.61 10.49
C GLY A 39 -11.49 20.85 10.67
N GLY A 40 -12.18 19.94 11.36
CA GLY A 40 -13.60 20.08 11.70
C GLY A 40 -14.60 19.75 10.56
N LEU A 41 -14.13 19.27 9.40
CA LEU A 41 -15.00 18.94 8.26
C LEU A 41 -15.52 17.49 8.27
N GLY A 42 -15.38 16.75 9.35
CA GLY A 42 -15.98 15.42 9.50
C GLY A 42 -15.18 14.25 8.93
N LYS A 43 -13.92 14.42 8.51
CA LYS A 43 -13.07 13.34 7.98
C LYS A 43 -13.02 12.12 8.91
N THR A 44 -12.57 12.35 10.15
CA THR A 44 -12.41 11.31 11.18
C THR A 44 -13.72 10.60 11.52
N PRO A 45 -14.85 11.28 11.81
CA PRO A 45 -16.14 10.63 12.01
C PRO A 45 -16.61 9.79 10.83
N VAL A 46 -16.43 10.26 9.61
CA VAL A 46 -16.82 9.48 8.41
C VAL A 46 -15.99 8.21 8.32
N ALA A 47 -14.66 8.30 8.42
CA ALA A 47 -13.80 7.13 8.37
C ALA A 47 -14.10 6.14 9.51
N ALA A 48 -14.37 6.63 10.72
CA ALA A 48 -14.69 5.79 11.87
C ALA A 48 -16.04 5.06 11.76
N ASN A 49 -16.92 5.48 10.85
CA ASN A 49 -18.19 4.83 10.54
C ASN A 49 -18.13 3.91 9.30
N MET A 50 -16.94 3.67 8.75
CA MET A 50 -16.76 2.66 7.70
C MET A 50 -17.01 1.25 8.23
N GLU A 51 -17.10 0.29 7.36
CA GLU A 51 -17.35 -1.10 7.74
C GLU A 51 -16.21 -1.68 8.57
N ARG A 52 -16.52 -2.23 9.75
CA ARG A 52 -15.57 -2.87 10.69
C ARG A 52 -14.26 -2.09 10.83
N PRO A 53 -14.32 -0.81 11.30
CA PRO A 53 -13.19 0.08 11.33
C PRO A 53 -12.17 -0.33 12.38
N PHE A 54 -10.88 -0.13 12.09
CA PHE A 54 -9.79 -0.17 13.04
C PHE A 54 -8.95 1.10 12.92
N TYR A 55 -8.95 1.90 13.97
CA TYR A 55 -8.40 3.24 13.96
C TYR A 55 -6.99 3.26 14.60
N LEU A 56 -6.00 3.72 13.86
CA LEU A 56 -4.65 3.98 14.38
C LEU A 56 -4.55 5.44 14.82
N ALA A 57 -4.37 5.65 16.12
CA ALA A 57 -4.27 6.96 16.73
C ALA A 57 -2.80 7.34 16.95
N PHE A 58 -2.29 8.33 16.23
CA PHE A 58 -0.91 8.81 16.36
C PHE A 58 -0.75 9.95 17.37
N GLY A 59 -1.80 10.27 18.10
CA GLY A 59 -1.84 11.29 19.13
C GLY A 59 -3.11 11.18 19.95
N LYS A 60 -3.31 12.14 20.86
CA LYS A 60 -4.53 12.25 21.67
C LYS A 60 -5.62 13.08 20.96
N SER A 61 -5.25 13.85 19.95
CA SER A 61 -6.16 14.59 19.09
C SER A 61 -6.93 13.61 18.18
N GLY A 62 -8.12 13.99 17.74
CA GLY A 62 -8.94 13.18 16.84
C GLY A 62 -9.75 12.06 17.48
N VAL A 63 -9.28 11.46 18.59
CA VAL A 63 -10.00 10.34 19.24
C VAL A 63 -11.04 10.79 20.26
N SER A 64 -10.99 12.03 20.74
CA SER A 64 -11.89 12.54 21.80
C SER A 64 -13.37 12.58 21.38
N GLY A 65 -13.67 12.58 20.09
CA GLY A 65 -15.02 12.56 19.54
C GLY A 65 -15.49 11.18 19.09
N LEU A 66 -14.68 10.12 19.26
CA LEU A 66 -14.99 8.77 18.83
C LEU A 66 -15.52 7.93 19.99
N ASN A 67 -16.70 7.35 19.82
CA ASN A 67 -17.28 6.41 20.76
C ASN A 67 -17.42 5.03 20.10
N ASN A 68 -17.05 3.98 20.84
CA ASN A 68 -17.24 2.58 20.42
C ASN A 68 -16.53 2.20 19.09
N VAL A 69 -15.40 2.84 18.81
CA VAL A 69 -14.54 2.52 17.67
C VAL A 69 -13.31 1.78 18.17
N PRO A 70 -12.95 0.61 17.63
CA PRO A 70 -11.68 -0.06 17.96
C PRO A 70 -10.50 0.85 17.62
N ILE A 71 -9.66 1.18 18.60
CA ILE A 71 -8.49 2.02 18.40
C ILE A 71 -7.21 1.33 18.85
N GLN A 72 -6.11 1.61 18.16
CA GLN A 72 -4.76 1.27 18.56
C GLN A 72 -3.92 2.55 18.66
N PRO A 73 -3.57 3.00 19.85
CA PRO A 73 -2.60 4.08 20.02
C PRO A 73 -1.22 3.64 19.53
N ILE A 74 -0.56 4.51 18.76
CA ILE A 74 0.81 4.34 18.27
C ILE A 74 1.54 5.66 18.52
N MET A 75 2.50 5.63 19.41
CA MET A 75 3.18 6.83 19.89
C MET A 75 4.63 6.94 19.42
N SER A 76 5.07 6.00 18.58
CA SER A 76 6.43 5.98 18.01
C SER A 76 6.46 5.18 16.72
N TRP A 77 7.46 5.46 15.88
CA TRP A 77 7.70 4.67 14.66
C TRP A 77 8.01 3.20 14.94
N SER A 78 8.73 2.92 16.03
CA SER A 78 9.02 1.54 16.44
C SER A 78 7.76 0.75 16.79
N GLU A 79 6.76 1.40 17.41
CA GLU A 79 5.45 0.78 17.66
C GLU A 79 4.69 0.54 16.34
N PHE A 80 4.75 1.49 15.41
CA PHE A 80 4.15 1.31 14.08
C PHE A 80 4.76 0.11 13.33
N LYS A 81 6.09 -0.04 13.35
CA LYS A 81 6.76 -1.21 12.76
C LYS A 81 6.34 -2.53 13.42
N LYS A 82 6.15 -2.54 14.74
CA LYS A 82 5.65 -3.73 15.47
C LYS A 82 4.21 -4.05 15.08
N PHE A 83 3.37 -3.03 14.97
CA PHE A 83 2.00 -3.17 14.49
C PHE A 83 2.01 -3.77 13.07
N ASN A 84 2.74 -3.19 12.13
CA ASN A 84 2.84 -3.68 10.76
C ASN A 84 3.30 -5.13 10.68
N LYS A 85 4.30 -5.50 11.48
CA LYS A 85 4.81 -6.89 11.54
C LYS A 85 3.71 -7.91 11.87
N THR A 86 2.74 -7.52 12.69
CA THR A 86 1.64 -8.40 13.09
C THR A 86 0.45 -8.25 12.16
N PHE A 87 0.02 -7.01 11.89
CA PHE A 87 -1.21 -6.71 11.15
C PHE A 87 -1.07 -7.03 9.66
N CYS A 88 0.07 -6.71 9.06
CA CYS A 88 0.32 -6.96 7.63
C CYS A 88 0.93 -8.34 7.36
N ASN A 89 0.96 -9.23 8.35
CA ASN A 89 1.40 -10.61 8.13
C ASN A 89 0.29 -11.40 7.41
N PRO A 90 0.54 -11.96 6.21
CA PRO A 90 -0.48 -12.71 5.46
C PRO A 90 -1.11 -13.85 6.24
N LYS A 91 -0.36 -14.47 7.16
CA LYS A 91 -0.88 -15.58 8.03
C LYS A 91 -1.95 -15.12 9.02
N ASN A 92 -2.01 -13.82 9.31
CA ASN A 92 -2.97 -13.25 10.26
C ASN A 92 -4.17 -12.61 9.53
N PHE A 93 -4.13 -12.53 8.19
CA PHE A 93 -5.13 -11.79 7.41
C PHE A 93 -6.54 -12.27 7.71
N ASP A 94 -6.85 -13.54 7.55
CA ASP A 94 -8.21 -14.07 7.69
C ASP A 94 -8.79 -13.77 9.08
N VAL A 95 -8.01 -14.05 10.14
CA VAL A 95 -8.43 -13.81 11.53
C VAL A 95 -8.67 -12.33 11.81
N LEU A 96 -7.82 -11.45 11.28
CA LEU A 96 -7.98 -9.99 11.44
C LEU A 96 -9.13 -9.48 10.58
N HIS A 97 -9.30 -10.00 9.35
CA HIS A 97 -10.33 -9.56 8.42
C HIS A 97 -11.74 -9.96 8.85
N GLU A 98 -11.91 -11.05 9.58
CA GLU A 98 -13.18 -11.37 10.24
C GLU A 98 -13.65 -10.24 11.16
N LYS A 99 -12.71 -9.55 11.80
CA LYS A 99 -12.99 -8.50 12.79
C LYS A 99 -12.90 -7.08 12.24
N PHE A 100 -11.96 -6.82 11.35
CA PHE A 100 -11.67 -5.49 10.80
C PHE A 100 -11.66 -5.55 9.27
N GLN A 101 -12.21 -4.54 8.62
CA GLN A 101 -12.16 -4.39 7.17
C GLN A 101 -11.48 -3.09 6.75
N THR A 102 -11.70 -2.03 7.50
CA THR A 102 -11.16 -0.70 7.20
C THR A 102 -10.11 -0.30 8.21
N LEU A 103 -8.88 -0.09 7.76
CA LEU A 103 -7.78 0.44 8.54
C LEU A 103 -7.68 1.94 8.32
N ILE A 104 -7.74 2.73 9.40
CA ILE A 104 -7.74 4.19 9.36
C ILE A 104 -6.46 4.71 10.00
N LEU A 105 -5.69 5.51 9.26
CA LEU A 105 -4.48 6.18 9.73
C LEU A 105 -4.74 7.69 9.82
N ASP A 106 -4.90 8.19 11.04
CA ASP A 106 -5.22 9.59 11.35
C ASP A 106 -4.40 10.08 12.57
N GLU A 107 -3.65 11.10 12.53
CA GLU A 107 -3.21 12.05 11.50
C GLU A 107 -1.86 11.58 10.90
N LEU A 108 -1.79 11.43 9.60
CA LEU A 108 -0.62 10.82 8.95
C LEU A 108 0.65 11.68 9.05
N GLU A 109 0.49 13.01 9.13
CA GLU A 109 1.60 13.95 9.33
C GLU A 109 2.33 13.71 10.66
N VAL A 110 1.59 13.32 11.70
CA VAL A 110 2.15 12.98 13.01
C VAL A 110 2.96 11.69 12.92
N LEU A 111 2.44 10.68 12.24
CA LEU A 111 3.16 9.43 11.99
C LEU A 111 4.47 9.67 11.22
N TYR A 112 4.45 10.56 10.20
CA TYR A 112 5.66 10.92 9.47
C TYR A 112 6.71 11.56 10.37
N SER A 113 6.30 12.43 11.31
CA SER A 113 7.23 13.01 12.28
C SER A 113 7.89 11.96 13.19
N TYR A 114 7.21 10.84 13.47
CA TYR A 114 7.80 9.73 14.20
C TYR A 114 8.85 8.99 13.36
N CYS A 115 8.62 8.84 12.06
CA CYS A 115 9.60 8.29 11.13
C CYS A 115 10.87 9.16 11.07
N GLU A 116 10.71 10.48 10.93
CA GLU A 116 11.85 11.42 10.94
C GLU A 116 12.70 11.28 12.20
N LYS A 117 12.06 11.27 13.38
CA LYS A 117 12.76 11.09 14.67
C LYS A 117 13.46 9.74 14.75
N TYR A 118 12.81 8.68 14.29
CA TYR A 118 13.38 7.33 14.31
C TYR A 118 14.64 7.26 13.46
N VAL A 119 14.60 7.73 12.21
CA VAL A 119 15.76 7.71 11.30
C VAL A 119 16.89 8.58 11.84
N ALA A 120 16.60 9.79 12.35
CA ALA A 120 17.63 10.63 12.96
C ALA A 120 18.29 9.96 14.18
N ASN A 121 17.49 9.35 15.06
CA ASN A 121 17.99 8.69 16.27
C ASN A 121 18.82 7.44 15.95
N THR A 122 18.49 6.69 14.88
CA THR A 122 19.25 5.52 14.45
C THR A 122 20.68 5.90 14.06
N GLU A 123 20.87 7.07 13.48
CA GLU A 123 22.19 7.63 13.13
C GLU A 123 22.81 8.51 14.22
N GLY A 124 22.19 8.56 15.41
CA GLY A 124 22.71 9.31 16.55
C GLY A 124 22.69 10.83 16.39
N VAL A 125 21.83 11.36 15.49
CA VAL A 125 21.67 12.81 15.28
C VAL A 125 20.30 13.30 15.74
N ASN A 126 20.17 14.61 16.00
CA ASN A 126 18.89 15.17 16.45
C ASN A 126 17.91 15.46 15.31
N LYS A 127 18.42 15.72 14.11
CA LYS A 127 17.62 16.10 12.93
C LYS A 127 18.17 15.42 11.68
N ILE A 128 17.27 15.06 10.76
CA ILE A 128 17.59 14.44 9.47
C ILE A 128 18.73 15.17 8.73
N LYS A 129 18.70 16.50 8.71
CA LYS A 129 19.72 17.32 8.01
C LYS A 129 21.14 17.21 8.59
N GLU A 130 21.30 16.74 9.82
CA GLU A 130 22.59 16.67 10.53
C GLU A 130 23.36 15.37 10.21
N GLY A 131 22.66 14.35 9.70
CA GLY A 131 23.27 13.07 9.38
C GLY A 131 24.08 13.10 8.07
N ASN A 132 24.78 12.00 7.80
CA ASN A 132 25.59 11.80 6.59
C ASN A 132 26.56 12.97 6.33
N GLY A 133 27.30 13.39 7.36
CA GLY A 133 28.28 14.49 7.25
C GLY A 133 27.66 15.86 6.93
N GLY A 134 26.36 16.07 7.23
CA GLY A 134 25.62 17.31 6.95
C GLY A 134 24.86 17.31 5.61
N PHE A 135 24.95 16.23 4.82
CA PHE A 135 24.13 16.07 3.59
C PHE A 135 22.69 15.63 3.88
N GLY A 136 22.44 15.11 5.09
CA GLY A 136 21.15 14.64 5.57
C GLY A 136 20.82 13.19 5.22
N LEU A 137 19.89 12.61 5.99
CA LEU A 137 19.40 11.23 5.86
C LEU A 137 18.12 11.17 5.02
N TRP A 138 18.07 11.97 3.97
CA TRP A 138 16.83 12.16 3.21
C TRP A 138 16.41 10.94 2.41
N LYS A 139 17.39 10.14 1.95
CA LYS A 139 17.12 8.89 1.25
C LYS A 139 16.65 7.84 2.23
N ASP A 140 17.37 7.69 3.36
CA ASP A 140 17.03 6.71 4.39
C ASP A 140 15.63 6.95 4.96
N LEU A 141 15.26 8.23 5.17
CA LEU A 141 13.92 8.61 5.59
C LEU A 141 12.86 8.22 4.56
N LYS A 142 13.12 8.46 3.26
CA LYS A 142 12.18 8.08 2.21
C LYS A 142 12.03 6.56 2.14
N ASP A 143 13.13 5.84 2.13
CA ASP A 143 13.14 4.37 1.99
C ASP A 143 12.46 3.69 3.20
N GLU A 144 12.71 4.20 4.42
CA GLU A 144 12.07 3.71 5.66
C GLU A 144 10.55 3.98 5.65
N TRP A 145 10.14 5.20 5.29
CA TRP A 145 8.72 5.56 5.16
C TRP A 145 8.01 4.70 4.12
N GLU A 146 8.56 4.63 2.91
CA GLU A 146 8.02 3.88 1.78
C GLU A 146 7.86 2.40 2.13
N SER A 147 8.89 1.78 2.69
CA SER A 147 8.87 0.36 3.09
C SER A 147 7.73 0.03 4.04
N GLU A 148 7.48 0.85 5.06
CA GLU A 148 6.45 0.55 6.05
C GLU A 148 5.04 0.91 5.58
N ILE A 149 4.87 1.98 4.79
CA ILE A 149 3.57 2.38 4.25
C ILE A 149 3.11 1.39 3.16
N LEU A 150 4.02 0.91 2.31
CA LEU A 150 3.66 -0.09 1.30
C LEU A 150 3.19 -1.42 1.90
N LYS A 151 3.67 -1.81 3.10
CA LYS A 151 3.13 -2.97 3.83
C LYS A 151 1.65 -2.77 4.20
N ILE A 152 1.30 -1.57 4.66
CA ILE A 152 -0.10 -1.21 4.99
C ILE A 152 -0.97 -1.26 3.73
N ILE A 153 -0.54 -0.61 2.65
CA ILE A 153 -1.29 -0.56 1.38
C ILE A 153 -1.46 -1.98 0.80
N GLY A 154 -0.41 -2.80 0.88
CA GLY A 154 -0.43 -4.19 0.40
C GLY A 154 -1.07 -5.19 1.36
N SER A 155 -1.62 -4.75 2.50
CA SER A 155 -2.18 -5.63 3.53
C SER A 155 -3.47 -6.36 3.14
N GLY A 156 -4.15 -5.90 2.07
CA GLY A 156 -5.44 -6.43 1.62
C GLY A 156 -6.66 -5.79 2.28
N PHE A 157 -6.48 -4.98 3.32
CA PHE A 157 -7.57 -4.22 3.95
C PHE A 157 -7.94 -2.96 3.14
N CYS A 158 -9.13 -2.42 3.35
CA CYS A 158 -9.44 -1.06 2.94
C CYS A 158 -8.60 -0.10 3.80
N VAL A 159 -7.79 0.75 3.17
CA VAL A 159 -6.91 1.68 3.88
C VAL A 159 -7.34 3.12 3.64
N ILE A 160 -7.60 3.86 4.71
CA ILE A 160 -7.95 5.28 4.65
C ILE A 160 -6.87 6.09 5.34
N PHE A 161 -6.14 6.89 4.56
CA PHE A 161 -5.22 7.91 5.05
C PHE A 161 -5.97 9.23 5.24
N ILE A 162 -5.86 9.81 6.43
CA ILE A 162 -6.43 11.12 6.74
C ILE A 162 -5.32 12.14 6.90
N LEU A 163 -5.45 13.25 6.17
CA LEU A 163 -4.53 14.37 6.16
C LEU A 163 -5.27 15.70 6.34
N HIS A 164 -4.55 16.70 6.83
CA HIS A 164 -5.01 18.07 6.77
C HIS A 164 -4.81 18.66 5.37
N ALA A 165 -5.43 19.81 5.14
CA ALA A 165 -5.27 20.58 3.92
C ALA A 165 -4.54 21.90 4.17
N LEU A 166 -3.76 22.32 3.21
CA LEU A 166 -3.24 23.68 3.11
C LEU A 166 -3.55 24.25 1.71
N LYS A 167 -3.58 25.57 1.62
CA LYS A 167 -3.69 26.25 0.32
C LYS A 167 -2.31 26.55 -0.23
N ASP A 168 -2.15 26.38 -1.53
CA ASP A 168 -1.02 26.91 -2.25
C ASP A 168 -1.20 28.43 -2.55
N ASP A 169 -0.23 29.02 -3.26
CA ASP A 169 -0.23 30.43 -3.62
C ASP A 169 -1.39 30.81 -4.56
N SER A 170 -1.97 29.85 -5.27
CA SER A 170 -3.16 30.04 -6.13
C SER A 170 -4.48 29.98 -5.33
N GLY A 171 -4.44 29.54 -4.10
CA GLY A 171 -5.59 29.30 -3.24
C GLY A 171 -6.20 27.91 -3.37
N LYS A 172 -5.60 27.03 -4.16
CA LYS A 172 -6.01 25.64 -4.34
C LYS A 172 -5.57 24.80 -3.15
N PHE A 173 -6.45 23.90 -2.67
CA PHE A 173 -6.15 23.03 -1.56
C PHE A 173 -5.33 21.80 -1.99
N PHE A 174 -4.33 21.47 -1.17
CA PHE A 174 -3.50 20.26 -1.25
C PHE A 174 -3.39 19.59 0.11
N PRO A 175 -3.12 18.27 0.17
CA PRO A 175 -2.83 17.60 1.44
C PRO A 175 -1.51 18.12 2.06
N VAL A 176 -1.50 18.23 3.37
CA VAL A 176 -0.31 18.62 4.14
C VAL A 176 0.68 17.46 4.20
N GLY A 177 1.96 17.74 4.04
CA GLY A 177 3.04 16.75 4.18
C GLY A 177 4.30 17.11 3.40
N ASP A 178 5.34 16.31 3.57
CA ASP A 178 6.57 16.44 2.77
C ASP A 178 6.28 16.03 1.31
N GLY A 179 6.25 17.03 0.44
CA GLY A 179 5.94 16.88 -0.99
C GLY A 179 6.98 16.07 -1.79
N LYS A 180 8.14 15.75 -1.19
CA LYS A 180 9.20 14.98 -1.88
C LYS A 180 9.31 13.54 -1.40
N ARG A 181 8.90 13.23 -0.16
CA ARG A 181 9.17 11.92 0.47
C ARG A 181 7.92 11.25 1.03
N MET A 182 7.06 12.00 1.73
CA MET A 182 5.84 11.49 2.34
C MET A 182 4.70 11.38 1.32
N LEU A 183 4.29 12.53 0.76
CA LEU A 183 3.10 12.63 -0.09
C LEU A 183 3.19 11.81 -1.38
N PRO A 184 4.32 11.73 -2.10
CA PRO A 184 4.38 10.92 -3.32
C PRO A 184 4.01 9.46 -3.10
N ILE A 185 4.43 8.88 -1.96
CA ILE A 185 4.10 7.49 -1.63
C ILE A 185 2.60 7.33 -1.42
N ILE A 186 1.99 8.22 -0.64
CA ILE A 186 0.54 8.18 -0.36
C ILE A 186 -0.27 8.42 -1.63
N LEU A 187 0.03 9.52 -2.34
CA LEU A 187 -0.79 9.96 -3.47
C LEU A 187 -0.66 9.02 -4.68
N ASN A 188 0.54 8.49 -4.95
CA ASN A 188 0.73 7.58 -6.08
C ASN A 188 0.06 6.22 -5.87
N HIS A 189 -0.04 5.75 -4.64
CA HIS A 189 -0.63 4.45 -4.33
C HIS A 189 -2.12 4.52 -3.95
N SER A 190 -2.67 5.72 -3.71
CA SER A 190 -4.11 5.86 -3.47
C SER A 190 -4.92 5.69 -4.75
N ASP A 191 -5.99 4.90 -4.68
CA ASP A 191 -6.98 4.75 -5.76
C ASP A 191 -7.91 5.96 -5.79
N ILE A 192 -8.20 6.52 -4.62
CA ILE A 192 -9.03 7.70 -4.43
C ILE A 192 -8.24 8.75 -3.66
N ILE A 193 -8.15 9.96 -4.20
CA ILE A 193 -7.69 11.16 -3.50
C ILE A 193 -8.85 12.12 -3.46
N GLY A 194 -9.44 12.29 -2.28
CA GLY A 194 -10.63 13.12 -2.08
C GLY A 194 -10.36 14.32 -1.17
N CYS A 195 -10.82 15.48 -1.60
CA CYS A 195 -10.78 16.71 -0.82
C CYS A 195 -12.13 16.98 -0.16
N VAL A 196 -12.16 17.06 1.17
CA VAL A 196 -13.39 17.39 1.90
C VAL A 196 -13.63 18.89 1.87
N LYS A 197 -14.81 19.28 1.37
CA LYS A 197 -15.28 20.66 1.25
C LYS A 197 -16.45 20.90 2.20
N GLY A 198 -16.32 21.89 3.05
CA GLY A 198 -17.40 22.30 3.95
C GLY A 198 -18.55 23.00 3.20
N ASN A 199 -19.78 22.68 3.56
CA ASN A 199 -21.00 23.24 2.95
C ASN A 199 -21.65 24.34 3.82
N GLY A 200 -20.95 24.77 4.88
CA GLY A 200 -21.45 25.83 5.76
C GLY A 200 -22.47 25.35 6.78
N VAL A 201 -23.44 26.21 7.08
CA VAL A 201 -24.51 25.97 8.06
C VAL A 201 -25.90 26.18 7.42
N ASP A 202 -26.89 25.47 7.94
CA ASP A 202 -28.26 25.60 7.55
C ASP A 202 -28.90 26.89 8.14
N GLU A 203 -30.17 27.12 7.83
CA GLU A 203 -30.96 28.27 8.31
C GLU A 203 -31.06 28.31 9.85
N ASN A 204 -30.86 27.19 10.52
CA ASN A 204 -30.89 27.05 11.97
C ASN A 204 -29.49 27.14 12.62
N GLY A 205 -28.45 27.42 11.83
CA GLY A 205 -27.03 27.47 12.28
C GLY A 205 -26.40 26.12 12.55
N ARG A 206 -26.99 25.00 12.06
CA ARG A 206 -26.40 23.65 12.15
C ARG A 206 -25.45 23.40 10.99
N SER A 207 -24.34 22.76 11.24
CA SER A 207 -23.41 22.35 10.18
C SER A 207 -24.10 21.43 9.17
N ILE A 208 -24.03 21.80 7.90
CA ILE A 208 -24.40 20.92 6.80
C ILE A 208 -23.25 19.91 6.59
N HIS A 209 -23.57 18.66 6.29
CA HIS A 209 -22.56 17.67 5.96
C HIS A 209 -21.66 18.17 4.85
N SER A 210 -20.37 17.91 4.98
CA SER A 210 -19.39 18.27 3.96
C SER A 210 -19.59 17.45 2.69
N SER A 211 -19.10 17.95 1.56
CA SER A 211 -18.97 17.18 0.33
C SER A 211 -17.56 16.61 0.19
N LEU A 212 -17.39 15.52 -0.56
CA LEU A 212 -16.09 15.00 -0.97
C LEU A 212 -15.89 15.23 -2.46
N VAL A 213 -14.92 16.08 -2.81
CA VAL A 213 -14.53 16.36 -4.20
C VAL A 213 -13.53 15.30 -4.66
N LEU A 214 -13.81 14.66 -5.79
CA LEU A 214 -13.03 13.52 -6.32
C LEU A 214 -12.34 13.81 -7.66
N VAL A 215 -12.48 15.02 -8.20
CA VAL A 215 -11.87 15.45 -9.45
C VAL A 215 -11.00 16.67 -9.22
N ASP A 216 -9.87 16.76 -9.93
CA ASP A 216 -9.02 17.93 -9.89
C ASP A 216 -9.73 19.18 -10.42
N CYS A 217 -9.70 20.28 -9.68
CA CYS A 217 -10.36 21.53 -10.01
C CYS A 217 -9.66 22.72 -9.37
N ASP A 218 -10.13 23.94 -9.65
CA ASP A 218 -9.54 25.18 -9.09
C ASP A 218 -9.61 25.22 -7.55
N TYR A 219 -10.56 24.49 -6.95
CA TYR A 219 -10.71 24.44 -5.50
C TYR A 219 -9.67 23.55 -4.85
N CYS A 220 -9.39 22.36 -5.40
CA CYS A 220 -8.53 21.38 -4.77
C CYS A 220 -7.92 20.37 -5.75
N PHE A 221 -6.82 19.74 -5.32
CA PHE A 221 -6.25 18.57 -5.97
C PHE A 221 -7.01 17.31 -5.57
N ALA A 222 -7.63 16.63 -6.51
CA ALA A 222 -8.31 15.37 -6.26
C ALA A 222 -8.22 14.47 -7.49
N ARG A 223 -8.32 13.15 -7.31
CA ARG A 223 -8.42 12.21 -8.42
C ARG A 223 -8.96 10.86 -7.97
N THR A 224 -9.50 10.11 -8.91
CA THR A 224 -9.78 8.68 -8.80
C THR A 224 -9.06 7.93 -9.91
N ARG A 225 -8.73 6.65 -9.68
CA ARG A 225 -8.22 5.77 -10.74
C ARG A 225 -9.34 5.21 -11.62
N ASN A 226 -10.56 5.22 -11.11
CA ASN A 226 -11.73 4.77 -11.84
C ASN A 226 -12.52 5.99 -12.34
N GLU A 227 -12.63 6.13 -13.66
CA GLU A 227 -13.29 7.26 -14.32
C GLU A 227 -14.80 7.29 -14.17
N TYR A 228 -15.41 6.20 -13.70
CA TYR A 228 -16.87 6.07 -13.51
C TYR A 228 -17.37 6.65 -12.18
N PHE A 229 -16.49 7.22 -11.35
CA PHE A 229 -16.92 7.98 -10.17
C PHE A 229 -17.64 9.26 -10.56
N ASP A 230 -18.67 9.62 -9.78
CA ASP A 230 -19.22 10.98 -9.83
C ASP A 230 -18.14 11.97 -9.29
N PRO A 231 -18.02 13.17 -9.86
CA PRO A 231 -16.96 14.12 -9.51
C PRO A 231 -17.05 14.62 -8.05
N VAL A 232 -18.21 14.53 -7.42
CA VAL A 232 -18.46 14.97 -6.05
C VAL A 232 -19.44 14.02 -5.36
N ILE A 233 -19.16 13.67 -4.12
CA ILE A 233 -20.12 13.08 -3.20
C ILE A 233 -20.67 14.24 -2.35
N GLU A 234 -21.88 14.69 -2.64
CA GLU A 234 -22.46 15.90 -2.06
C GLU A 234 -22.68 15.81 -0.54
N ASP A 235 -23.12 14.64 -0.08
CA ASP A 235 -23.27 14.32 1.34
C ASP A 235 -22.22 13.29 1.73
N PHE A 236 -21.08 13.75 2.24
CA PHE A 236 -19.94 12.89 2.58
C PHE A 236 -20.19 12.16 3.90
N THR A 237 -20.74 10.97 3.80
CA THR A 237 -20.90 9.98 4.87
C THR A 237 -20.19 8.68 4.48
N ALA A 238 -19.95 7.78 5.45
CA ALA A 238 -19.36 6.47 5.16
C ALA A 238 -20.25 5.66 4.19
N GLU A 239 -21.57 5.68 4.39
CA GLU A 239 -22.54 5.01 3.52
C GLU A 239 -22.46 5.53 2.08
N ASN A 240 -22.49 6.86 1.90
CA ASN A 240 -22.45 7.47 0.58
C ASN A 240 -21.09 7.29 -0.11
N PHE A 241 -20.00 7.25 0.64
CA PHE A 241 -18.66 6.94 0.11
C PHE A 241 -18.61 5.52 -0.45
N VAL A 242 -19.04 4.53 0.33
CA VAL A 242 -19.09 3.12 -0.09
C VAL A 242 -20.06 2.93 -1.26
N LYS A 243 -21.22 3.56 -1.22
CA LYS A 243 -22.19 3.55 -2.32
C LYS A 243 -21.63 4.14 -3.61
N ALA A 244 -20.90 5.25 -3.53
CA ALA A 244 -20.26 5.87 -4.70
C ALA A 244 -19.20 4.92 -5.31
N TYR A 245 -18.44 4.21 -4.46
CA TYR A 245 -17.50 3.19 -4.92
C TYR A 245 -18.19 2.07 -5.68
N TYR A 246 -19.22 1.44 -5.11
CA TYR A 246 -19.96 0.36 -5.78
C TYR A 246 -20.64 0.81 -7.07
N ASN A 247 -21.23 2.01 -7.08
CA ASN A 247 -21.84 2.57 -8.29
C ASN A 247 -20.83 2.75 -9.42
N ALA A 248 -19.60 3.18 -9.10
CA ALA A 248 -18.52 3.31 -10.08
C ALA A 248 -18.12 1.95 -10.66
N ILE A 249 -18.00 0.92 -9.82
CA ILE A 249 -17.71 -0.45 -10.26
C ILE A 249 -18.83 -0.99 -11.15
N GLU A 250 -20.10 -0.85 -10.78
CA GLU A 250 -21.23 -1.28 -11.60
C GLU A 250 -21.30 -0.58 -12.97
N ARG A 251 -20.99 0.72 -13.01
CA ARG A 251 -20.92 1.48 -14.27
C ARG A 251 -19.81 0.95 -15.15
N GLN A 252 -18.65 0.66 -14.58
CA GLN A 252 -17.52 0.09 -15.30
C GLN A 252 -17.84 -1.30 -15.84
N GLU A 253 -18.40 -2.20 -15.02
CA GLU A 253 -18.81 -3.54 -15.45
C GLU A 253 -19.78 -3.49 -16.64
N LYS A 254 -20.73 -2.54 -16.60
CA LYS A 254 -21.69 -2.33 -17.70
C LYS A 254 -21.04 -1.79 -18.96
N ALA A 255 -20.07 -0.88 -18.82
CA ALA A 255 -19.38 -0.26 -19.94
C ALA A 255 -18.42 -1.26 -20.63
N ASP A 256 -17.67 -2.02 -19.84
CA ASP A 256 -16.66 -2.96 -20.33
C ASP A 256 -17.29 -4.31 -20.74
N GLY A 257 -18.48 -4.64 -20.26
CA GLY A 257 -19.12 -5.94 -20.45
C GLY A 257 -18.43 -7.08 -19.69
N VAL A 258 -17.60 -6.73 -18.69
CA VAL A 258 -16.79 -7.67 -17.91
C VAL A 258 -17.16 -7.60 -16.44
N GLN A 259 -17.47 -8.75 -15.85
CA GLN A 259 -17.76 -8.85 -14.41
C GLN A 259 -16.48 -8.68 -13.60
N GLY A 260 -16.56 -7.90 -12.53
CA GLY A 260 -15.48 -7.78 -11.55
C GLY A 260 -15.25 -9.05 -10.75
N ILE A 261 -14.18 -9.08 -9.99
CA ILE A 261 -13.72 -10.21 -9.19
C ILE A 261 -13.69 -9.87 -7.71
N THR A 262 -13.65 -10.91 -6.87
CA THR A 262 -13.44 -10.73 -5.43
C THR A 262 -11.97 -10.34 -5.15
N ASN A 263 -11.69 -9.92 -3.90
CA ASN A 263 -10.32 -9.63 -3.48
C ASN A 263 -9.46 -10.91 -3.44
N GLU A 264 -10.05 -12.04 -3.06
CA GLU A 264 -9.38 -13.34 -3.06
C GLU A 264 -8.95 -13.74 -4.48
N GLU A 265 -9.87 -13.64 -5.45
CA GLU A 265 -9.55 -13.90 -6.86
C GLU A 265 -8.44 -12.97 -7.38
N ARG A 266 -8.48 -11.69 -6.99
CA ARG A 266 -7.42 -10.74 -7.35
C ARG A 266 -6.09 -11.12 -6.72
N ASN A 267 -6.06 -11.43 -5.42
CA ASN A 267 -4.84 -11.78 -4.71
C ASN A 267 -4.22 -13.06 -5.28
N ALA A 268 -5.05 -14.05 -5.63
CA ALA A 268 -4.60 -15.28 -6.28
C ALA A 268 -3.89 -15.06 -7.63
N MET A 269 -4.18 -13.95 -8.33
CA MET A 269 -3.46 -13.59 -9.55
C MET A 269 -2.00 -13.18 -9.30
N PHE A 270 -1.69 -12.67 -8.10
CA PHE A 270 -0.36 -12.17 -7.72
C PHE A 270 0.36 -13.11 -6.75
N GLU A 271 -0.32 -14.14 -6.25
CA GLU A 271 0.31 -15.15 -5.41
C GLU A 271 1.14 -16.10 -6.27
N THR A 272 2.46 -15.94 -6.17
CA THR A 272 3.42 -16.91 -6.68
C THR A 272 3.99 -17.71 -5.50
N GLU A 273 4.14 -19.00 -5.66
CA GLU A 273 4.83 -19.82 -4.67
C GLU A 273 6.29 -19.38 -4.62
N LYS A 274 6.73 -18.83 -3.49
CA LYS A 274 8.16 -18.64 -3.26
C LYS A 274 8.76 -20.01 -3.04
N ARG A 275 9.66 -20.40 -3.92
CA ARG A 275 10.42 -21.66 -3.80
C ARG A 275 11.25 -21.62 -2.52
N ASP A 276 11.41 -22.74 -1.85
CA ASP A 276 12.36 -22.83 -0.75
C ASP A 276 13.79 -22.70 -1.29
N PHE A 277 14.66 -21.97 -0.58
CA PHE A 277 16.00 -21.76 -1.02
C PHE A 277 16.82 -23.06 -1.11
N GLU A 278 16.57 -24.02 -0.21
CA GLU A 278 17.22 -25.32 -0.24
C GLU A 278 16.79 -26.13 -1.47
N ASP A 279 15.50 -26.07 -1.83
CA ASP A 279 14.99 -26.74 -3.04
C ASP A 279 15.61 -26.16 -4.30
N VAL A 280 15.73 -24.83 -4.41
CA VAL A 280 16.40 -24.14 -5.53
C VAL A 280 17.86 -24.56 -5.62
N MET A 281 18.57 -24.63 -4.49
CA MET A 281 19.98 -25.04 -4.44
C MET A 281 20.18 -26.51 -4.83
N ASN A 282 19.26 -27.40 -4.45
CA ASN A 282 19.30 -28.82 -4.83
C ASN A 282 19.12 -28.97 -6.33
N GLU A 283 18.12 -28.28 -6.92
CA GLU A 283 17.85 -28.31 -8.35
C GLU A 283 19.05 -27.78 -9.17
N ILE A 284 19.70 -26.70 -8.73
CA ILE A 284 20.93 -26.21 -9.38
C ILE A 284 22.04 -27.27 -9.37
N GLN A 285 22.18 -28.02 -8.28
CA GLN A 285 23.20 -29.08 -8.20
C GLN A 285 22.87 -30.22 -9.17
N GLU A 286 21.61 -30.62 -9.27
CA GLU A 286 21.14 -31.65 -10.20
C GLU A 286 21.36 -31.24 -11.66
N ILE A 287 20.86 -30.06 -12.05
CA ILE A 287 21.03 -29.53 -13.42
C ILE A 287 22.52 -29.30 -13.73
N GLY A 288 23.28 -28.79 -12.77
CA GLY A 288 24.70 -28.62 -12.94
C GLY A 288 25.45 -29.94 -13.21
N ALA A 289 25.06 -31.02 -12.55
CA ALA A 289 25.62 -32.36 -12.80
C ALA A 289 25.24 -32.87 -14.20
N GLU A 290 23.99 -32.72 -14.63
CA GLU A 290 23.53 -33.09 -15.97
C GLU A 290 24.26 -32.32 -17.08
N VAL A 291 24.48 -31.01 -16.89
CA VAL A 291 25.20 -30.17 -17.86
C VAL A 291 26.65 -30.63 -17.97
N VAL A 292 27.32 -30.97 -16.86
CA VAL A 292 28.70 -31.49 -16.87
C VAL A 292 28.75 -32.84 -17.56
N GLU A 293 27.81 -33.73 -17.31
CA GLU A 293 27.71 -35.02 -17.97
C GLU A 293 27.52 -34.87 -19.50
N LYS A 294 26.64 -33.98 -19.90
CA LYS A 294 26.30 -33.75 -21.32
C LYS A 294 27.41 -33.07 -22.12
N TYR A 295 28.12 -32.11 -21.51
CA TYR A 295 29.08 -31.27 -22.24
C TYR A 295 30.53 -31.54 -21.86
N GLY A 296 30.81 -32.36 -20.85
CA GLY A 296 32.15 -32.77 -20.44
C GLY A 296 32.98 -31.68 -19.74
N SER A 297 32.42 -30.50 -19.49
CA SER A 297 33.15 -29.43 -18.82
C SER A 297 32.20 -28.55 -17.98
N LYS A 298 32.77 -27.82 -16.99
CA LYS A 298 32.08 -26.85 -16.13
C LYS A 298 32.11 -25.43 -16.69
N GLU A 299 32.76 -25.19 -17.83
CA GLU A 299 33.01 -23.84 -18.35
C GLU A 299 31.72 -23.06 -18.59
N LYS A 300 30.74 -23.70 -19.22
CA LYS A 300 29.43 -23.06 -19.49
C LYS A 300 28.65 -22.68 -18.22
N ILE A 301 28.70 -23.54 -17.20
CA ILE A 301 28.11 -23.26 -15.91
C ILE A 301 28.81 -22.07 -15.26
N THR A 302 30.15 -22.04 -15.33
CA THR A 302 30.93 -20.93 -14.77
C THR A 302 30.59 -19.61 -15.48
N GLU A 303 30.50 -19.62 -16.81
CA GLU A 303 30.11 -18.42 -17.58
C GLU A 303 28.73 -17.87 -17.17
N VAL A 304 27.72 -18.74 -17.01
CA VAL A 304 26.36 -18.33 -16.57
C VAL A 304 26.42 -17.79 -15.14
N VAL A 305 27.04 -18.52 -14.22
CA VAL A 305 27.17 -18.11 -12.81
C VAL A 305 27.90 -16.77 -12.70
N GLU A 306 29.01 -16.58 -13.39
CA GLU A 306 29.78 -15.34 -13.37
C GLU A 306 29.04 -14.17 -14.02
N SER A 307 28.19 -14.44 -15.03
CA SER A 307 27.41 -13.39 -15.66
C SER A 307 26.33 -12.82 -14.74
N ILE A 308 25.81 -13.61 -13.81
CA ILE A 308 24.72 -13.25 -12.90
C ILE A 308 25.25 -12.80 -11.54
N LEU A 309 26.16 -13.57 -10.95
CA LEU A 309 26.66 -13.34 -9.60
C LEU A 309 27.98 -12.54 -9.54
N GLY A 310 28.63 -12.32 -10.69
CA GLY A 310 29.93 -11.66 -10.79
C GLY A 310 31.10 -12.63 -10.87
N LYS A 311 32.24 -12.12 -11.38
CA LYS A 311 33.44 -12.91 -11.67
C LYS A 311 34.02 -13.61 -10.42
N GLY A 312 34.22 -14.91 -10.51
CA GLY A 312 34.73 -15.74 -9.42
C GLY A 312 33.72 -16.12 -8.36
N ALA A 313 32.46 -15.76 -8.53
CA ALA A 313 31.39 -16.15 -7.61
C ALA A 313 31.05 -17.65 -7.72
N LEU A 314 30.66 -18.23 -6.59
CA LEU A 314 30.24 -19.62 -6.50
C LEU A 314 28.80 -19.70 -5.96
N VAL A 315 27.94 -20.45 -6.64
CA VAL A 315 26.54 -20.68 -6.20
C VAL A 315 26.50 -21.27 -4.79
N SER A 316 27.46 -22.16 -4.44
CA SER A 316 27.54 -22.78 -3.11
C SER A 316 27.80 -21.80 -1.96
N GLN A 317 28.18 -20.56 -2.24
CA GLN A 317 28.38 -19.48 -1.26
C GLN A 317 27.19 -18.55 -1.15
N CYS A 318 26.16 -18.73 -2.00
CA CYS A 318 24.94 -17.92 -1.96
C CYS A 318 24.11 -18.22 -0.69
N THR A 319 23.40 -17.21 -0.26
CA THR A 319 22.47 -17.27 0.86
C THR A 319 21.05 -17.02 0.34
N SER A 320 20.04 -17.24 1.15
CA SER A 320 18.64 -16.93 0.82
C SER A 320 18.39 -15.46 0.40
N ARG A 321 19.32 -14.55 0.72
CA ARG A 321 19.27 -13.15 0.22
C ARG A 321 19.52 -13.02 -1.27
N GLN A 322 20.18 -14.01 -1.86
CA GLN A 322 20.57 -14.05 -3.27
C GLN A 322 19.67 -15.03 -4.06
N GLN A 323 18.58 -15.52 -3.46
CA GLN A 323 17.70 -16.51 -4.05
C GLN A 323 17.23 -16.14 -5.46
N GLU A 324 16.78 -14.88 -5.65
CA GLU A 324 16.34 -14.41 -6.97
C GLU A 324 17.43 -14.52 -8.04
N ALA A 325 18.68 -14.20 -7.69
CA ALA A 325 19.82 -14.35 -8.61
C ALA A 325 20.15 -15.82 -8.87
N VAL A 326 19.96 -16.68 -7.88
CA VAL A 326 20.17 -18.13 -7.98
C VAL A 326 19.07 -18.78 -8.84
N GLU A 327 17.82 -18.33 -8.74
CA GLU A 327 16.72 -18.78 -9.59
C GLU A 327 16.94 -18.43 -11.08
N ILE A 328 17.51 -17.26 -11.39
CA ILE A 328 17.86 -16.88 -12.78
C ILE A 328 18.93 -17.80 -13.38
N ILE A 329 19.80 -18.41 -12.55
CA ILE A 329 20.81 -19.36 -13.03
C ILE A 329 20.17 -20.68 -13.47
N LEU A 330 19.00 -21.04 -12.92
CA LEU A 330 18.25 -22.25 -13.30
C LEU A 330 17.58 -22.15 -14.66
N ASP A 331 17.15 -20.95 -15.08
CA ASP A 331 16.51 -20.64 -16.35
C ASP A 331 17.54 -20.54 -17.51
#